data_c26f5f0e913f7de27623d5b4cc882cfa
#
_entry.id   c26f5f0e913f7de27623d5b4cc882cfa
#
_cell.length_a   1.000
_cell.length_b   1.000
_cell.length_c   1.000
_cell.angle_alpha   90.00
_cell.angle_beta   90.00
_cell.angle_gamma   90.00
#
_symmetry.space_group_name_H-M   'P 1'
#
loop_
_entity.id
_entity.type
_entity.pdbx_description
1 polymer ?
#
loop_
_entity_poly.entity_id
_entity_poly.type
_entity_poly.pdbx_seq_one_letter_code
_entity_poly.pdbx_strand_id
1 'polypeptide(L)'
;MNRNILASVLITACCLSAHQADAQDPLVIVTRPVIIQTDSEQPGDSEVIRKMYEQNGRHFQDPRAPRFLFIDRTGKVALGIGGYVKGTVSADMDGISNSLDFVTSDIPVPTQPATRNQYQMDASTSRLFLKLVGANTSVGDFTVYVETDFRGKSGHQYDLRLRQAYIQFGGWKFGRARSTFDDGAAGPPTIDFEGPSGSISKKNTLIQYTHPFGKHWSTAVSIESPSQSYTVDKGASEAIKQRIPDIPSYIQYAWGGGKSHIRLSNLFRALSYRNLKTAENKYAIGWASQLSGVITASPQWTFYYQAAYGFGYADYLNDLGGSGFDLIPDGDSGKLIPPVAMGLVGGIQYNFSKNFFVSASYSQCRLYDQASMAKDTYKYAQYVVGNAFYVPFSNCMVGLEYLYGNRHNIDGTSGDAHRINAMIQYHF
;
A
#
# COMPACT_ATOMS: atom_id res chain seq x y z
N MET A 1 -21.01 32.93 10.85
CA MET A 1 -19.75 33.40 10.22
C MET A 1 -19.68 32.70 8.85
N ASN A 2 -19.56 33.49 7.78
CA ASN A 2 -19.96 33.11 6.43
C ASN A 2 -19.20 31.91 5.83
N ARG A 3 -19.94 30.93 5.35
CA ARG A 3 -19.50 29.70 4.63
C ARG A 3 -18.78 29.96 3.29
N ASN A 4 -18.72 31.22 2.83
CA ASN A 4 -18.22 31.60 1.50
C ASN A 4 -16.74 32.04 1.46
N ILE A 5 -16.03 32.13 2.59
CA ILE A 5 -14.65 32.65 2.62
C ILE A 5 -13.63 31.49 2.41
N LEU A 6 -13.92 30.27 2.84
CA LEU A 6 -13.00 29.14 2.65
C LEU A 6 -12.95 28.60 1.21
N ALA A 7 -14.03 28.73 0.45
CA ALA A 7 -14.08 28.31 -0.95
C ALA A 7 -13.29 29.25 -1.90
N SER A 8 -13.17 30.53 -1.55
CA SER A 8 -12.51 31.53 -2.42
C SER A 8 -10.98 31.52 -2.36
N VAL A 9 -10.38 31.03 -1.27
CA VAL A 9 -8.91 30.98 -1.12
C VAL A 9 -8.29 29.78 -1.84
N LEU A 10 -9.02 28.69 -2.02
CA LEU A 10 -8.54 27.47 -2.68
C LEU A 10 -8.64 27.52 -4.22
N ILE A 11 -9.53 28.34 -4.79
CA ILE A 11 -9.73 28.41 -6.25
C ILE A 11 -8.74 29.36 -6.93
N THR A 12 -8.20 30.35 -6.24
CA THR A 12 -7.27 31.33 -6.82
C THR A 12 -5.85 30.79 -7.06
N ALA A 13 -5.48 29.66 -6.47
CA ALA A 13 -4.16 29.04 -6.66
C ALA A 13 -4.06 28.13 -7.90
N CYS A 14 -5.18 27.84 -8.58
CA CYS A 14 -5.22 26.88 -9.70
C CYS A 14 -5.22 27.51 -11.11
N CYS A 15 -5.22 28.84 -11.24
CA CYS A 15 -5.31 29.50 -12.56
C CYS A 15 -4.03 30.24 -12.91
N LEU A 16 -2.93 29.54 -13.18
CA LEU A 16 -1.78 30.15 -13.86
C LEU A 16 -1.22 29.21 -14.94
N SER A 17 -1.54 29.62 -16.19
CA SER A 17 -0.90 29.29 -17.47
C SER A 17 -0.73 27.83 -17.86
N ALA A 18 -1.71 27.29 -18.56
CA ALA A 18 -1.54 26.14 -19.46
C ALA A 18 -0.83 26.60 -20.74
N HIS A 19 0.47 26.29 -20.86
CA HIS A 19 1.14 26.27 -22.15
C HIS A 19 1.08 24.84 -22.68
N GLN A 20 0.61 24.68 -23.91
CA GLN A 20 0.59 23.41 -24.65
C GLN A 20 2.01 22.87 -24.77
N ALA A 21 2.24 21.68 -24.23
CA ALA A 21 3.43 20.90 -24.45
C ALA A 21 3.03 19.48 -24.87
N ASP A 22 3.60 19.01 -25.97
CA ASP A 22 3.35 17.71 -26.58
C ASP A 22 3.38 16.55 -25.60
N ALA A 23 2.39 15.66 -25.73
CA ALA A 23 2.22 14.46 -24.91
C ALA A 23 3.30 13.41 -25.24
N GLN A 24 4.35 13.36 -24.44
CA GLN A 24 5.33 12.28 -24.45
C GLN A 24 5.64 11.84 -23.01
N ASP A 25 5.40 10.55 -22.73
CA ASP A 25 5.70 9.73 -21.54
C ASP A 25 5.11 10.14 -20.18
N PRO A 26 4.50 9.17 -19.44
CA PRO A 26 3.93 9.45 -18.12
C PRO A 26 5.05 9.75 -17.13
N LEU A 27 4.93 10.91 -16.46
CA LEU A 27 5.61 11.38 -15.22
C LEU A 27 6.90 10.64 -14.79
N VAL A 28 7.89 10.58 -15.66
CA VAL A 28 9.27 10.35 -15.28
C VAL A 28 9.95 11.71 -15.23
N ILE A 29 9.84 12.42 -14.12
CA ILE A 29 10.66 13.59 -13.86
C ILE A 29 12.07 13.06 -13.58
N VAL A 30 12.88 12.94 -14.62
CA VAL A 30 14.31 12.62 -14.50
C VAL A 30 15.01 13.89 -14.03
N THR A 31 15.15 14.04 -12.73
CA THR A 31 16.11 14.99 -12.18
C THR A 31 17.50 14.35 -12.28
N ARG A 32 18.48 15.09 -12.81
CA ARG A 32 19.87 14.61 -12.82
C ARG A 32 20.30 14.35 -11.37
N PRO A 33 20.88 13.18 -11.06
CA PRO A 33 21.36 12.89 -9.71
C PRO A 33 22.52 13.81 -9.35
N VAL A 34 22.64 14.15 -8.09
CA VAL A 34 23.89 14.70 -7.55
C VAL A 34 24.81 13.50 -7.30
N ILE A 35 25.78 13.29 -8.17
CA ILE A 35 26.75 12.21 -8.06
C ILE A 35 27.95 12.77 -7.31
N ILE A 36 28.23 12.22 -6.15
CA ILE A 36 29.44 12.47 -5.38
C ILE A 36 30.39 11.31 -5.68
N GLN A 37 31.40 11.56 -6.48
CA GLN A 37 32.41 10.57 -6.85
C GLN A 37 33.68 10.78 -6.03
N THR A 38 34.24 9.71 -5.50
CA THR A 38 35.58 9.69 -4.92
C THR A 38 36.56 9.29 -6.02
N ASP A 39 37.13 10.29 -6.68
CA ASP A 39 38.18 10.25 -7.75
C ASP A 39 37.79 9.73 -9.14
N SER A 40 37.98 10.64 -10.08
CA SER A 40 38.19 10.62 -11.52
C SER A 40 37.86 9.37 -12.34
N GLU A 41 36.70 9.41 -12.96
CA GLU A 41 36.32 9.16 -14.36
C GLU A 41 34.84 9.44 -14.47
N GLN A 42 34.42 10.14 -15.55
CA GLN A 42 32.99 10.45 -15.68
C GLN A 42 32.21 9.12 -15.71
N PRO A 43 31.20 8.92 -14.83
CA PRO A 43 30.35 7.75 -14.93
C PRO A 43 29.46 7.95 -16.15
N GLY A 44 29.92 7.45 -17.29
CA GLY A 44 29.05 7.10 -18.40
C GLY A 44 27.93 6.15 -17.88
N ASP A 45 26.97 5.78 -18.72
CA ASP A 45 25.86 4.85 -18.44
C ASP A 45 26.29 3.56 -17.71
N SER A 46 26.75 3.69 -16.45
CA SER A 46 27.23 2.54 -15.69
C SER A 46 26.02 1.70 -15.29
N GLU A 47 26.15 0.40 -15.39
CA GLU A 47 25.08 -0.55 -15.05
C GLU A 47 24.60 -0.38 -13.60
N VAL A 48 25.49 0.03 -12.70
CA VAL A 48 25.13 0.29 -11.30
C VAL A 48 24.15 1.47 -11.18
N ILE A 49 24.32 2.54 -12.00
CA ILE A 49 23.41 3.68 -12.06
C ILE A 49 22.04 3.23 -12.61
N ARG A 50 22.04 2.49 -13.73
CA ARG A 50 20.81 1.94 -14.30
C ARG A 50 20.01 1.12 -13.28
N LYS A 51 20.66 0.21 -12.56
CA LYS A 51 20.05 -0.58 -11.48
C LYS A 51 19.58 0.26 -10.29
N MET A 52 20.31 1.33 -9.95
CA MET A 52 19.89 2.24 -8.89
C MET A 52 18.55 2.89 -9.20
N TYR A 53 18.31 3.26 -10.47
CA TYR A 53 17.05 3.90 -10.92
C TYR A 53 15.96 2.92 -11.32
N GLU A 54 16.22 1.62 -11.33
CA GLU A 54 15.23 0.60 -11.63
C GLU A 54 14.13 0.58 -10.54
N GLN A 55 12.86 0.79 -10.93
CA GLN A 55 11.71 0.95 -10.03
C GLN A 55 10.52 0.09 -10.49
N ASN A 56 10.73 -1.19 -10.69
CA ASN A 56 9.66 -2.10 -11.08
C ASN A 56 8.69 -2.38 -9.92
N GLY A 57 7.39 -2.40 -10.20
CA GLY A 57 6.35 -2.80 -9.25
C GLY A 57 6.09 -1.82 -8.10
N ARG A 58 6.33 -0.51 -8.32
CA ARG A 58 6.22 0.53 -7.31
C ARG A 58 4.78 0.98 -7.09
N HIS A 59 4.36 1.11 -5.83
CA HIS A 59 3.13 1.80 -5.45
C HIS A 59 3.29 3.33 -5.64
N PHE A 60 2.19 4.04 -5.88
CA PHE A 60 2.21 5.51 -6.04
C PHE A 60 2.89 6.24 -4.87
N GLN A 61 2.62 5.79 -3.63
CA GLN A 61 3.19 6.38 -2.42
C GLN A 61 4.62 5.92 -2.08
N ASP A 62 5.21 4.99 -2.83
CA ASP A 62 6.58 4.55 -2.57
C ASP A 62 7.58 5.65 -2.99
N PRO A 63 8.74 5.79 -2.30
CA PRO A 63 9.74 6.79 -2.64
C PRO A 63 10.22 6.64 -4.08
N ARG A 64 10.50 7.75 -4.73
CA ARG A 64 11.15 7.76 -6.06
C ARG A 64 12.60 7.32 -5.95
N ALA A 65 13.31 7.20 -7.09
CA ALA A 65 14.74 6.92 -7.11
C ALA A 65 15.52 7.95 -6.28
N PRO A 66 16.63 7.54 -5.66
CA PRO A 66 17.42 8.42 -4.79
C PRO A 66 18.03 9.57 -5.59
N ARG A 67 18.14 10.74 -4.99
CA ARG A 67 18.76 11.91 -5.61
C ARG A 67 20.25 11.99 -5.32
N PHE A 68 20.68 11.48 -4.16
CA PHE A 68 22.10 11.49 -3.77
C PHE A 68 22.69 10.11 -4.01
N LEU A 69 23.78 10.05 -4.80
CA LEU A 69 24.50 8.81 -5.10
C LEU A 69 25.96 8.93 -4.69
N PHE A 70 26.45 7.92 -3.98
CA PHE A 70 27.84 7.71 -3.65
C PHE A 70 28.29 6.46 -4.40
N ILE A 71 29.25 6.59 -5.30
CA ILE A 71 29.75 5.49 -6.14
C ILE A 71 31.17 5.16 -5.68
N ASP A 72 31.46 3.87 -5.50
CA ASP A 72 32.78 3.41 -5.10
C ASP A 72 33.82 3.59 -6.25
N ARG A 73 35.13 3.47 -5.92
CA ARG A 73 36.21 3.63 -6.90
C ARG A 73 36.17 2.66 -8.06
N THR A 74 35.54 1.50 -7.89
CA THR A 74 35.42 0.48 -8.94
C THR A 74 34.27 0.74 -9.90
N GLY A 75 33.36 1.67 -9.58
CA GLY A 75 32.12 1.91 -10.33
C GLY A 75 31.11 0.77 -10.28
N LYS A 76 31.32 -0.22 -9.38
CA LYS A 76 30.48 -1.43 -9.28
C LYS A 76 29.49 -1.39 -8.13
N VAL A 77 29.70 -0.53 -7.14
CA VAL A 77 28.83 -0.38 -5.98
C VAL A 77 28.40 1.06 -5.83
N ALA A 78 27.09 1.29 -5.62
CA ALA A 78 26.56 2.62 -5.38
C ALA A 78 25.62 2.60 -4.18
N LEU A 79 25.74 3.62 -3.32
CA LEU A 79 24.80 3.91 -2.23
C LEU A 79 23.93 5.10 -2.64
N GLY A 80 22.62 4.90 -2.69
CA GLY A 80 21.63 5.94 -2.89
C GLY A 80 20.94 6.32 -1.58
N ILE A 81 20.83 7.62 -1.34
CA ILE A 81 20.06 8.21 -0.24
C ILE A 81 18.90 9.00 -0.85
N GLY A 82 17.70 8.75 -0.39
CA GLY A 82 16.52 9.43 -0.90
C GLY A 82 15.34 9.35 0.06
N GLY A 83 14.25 9.95 -0.37
CA GLY A 83 13.03 9.99 0.40
C GLY A 83 12.09 11.08 -0.08
N TYR A 84 11.18 11.44 0.80
CA TYR A 84 10.34 12.62 0.63
C TYR A 84 9.88 13.18 1.98
N VAL A 85 9.68 14.47 2.03
CA VAL A 85 8.92 15.15 3.07
C VAL A 85 7.49 15.34 2.54
N LYS A 86 6.50 14.93 3.29
CA LYS A 86 5.07 15.06 2.95
C LYS A 86 4.34 15.72 4.11
N GLY A 87 3.68 16.84 3.83
CA GLY A 87 2.71 17.46 4.73
C GLY A 87 1.31 17.26 4.17
N THR A 88 0.37 16.87 5.02
CA THR A 88 -1.05 16.73 4.71
C THR A 88 -1.90 17.58 5.62
N VAL A 89 -3.01 18.08 5.10
CA VAL A 89 -4.07 18.74 5.83
C VAL A 89 -5.35 17.99 5.52
N SER A 90 -6.09 17.59 6.55
CA SER A 90 -7.34 16.85 6.42
C SER A 90 -8.46 17.57 7.14
N ALA A 91 -9.64 17.60 6.51
CA ALA A 91 -10.87 18.14 7.08
C ALA A 91 -11.99 17.12 6.91
N ASP A 92 -12.50 16.57 8.02
CA ASP A 92 -13.64 15.67 8.05
C ASP A 92 -14.93 16.46 8.23
N MET A 93 -15.92 16.20 7.39
CA MET A 93 -17.28 16.73 7.52
C MET A 93 -18.12 15.82 8.42
N ASP A 94 -18.24 14.55 8.05
CA ASP A 94 -18.65 13.43 8.90
C ASP A 94 -17.45 12.50 8.98
N GLY A 95 -16.88 12.35 10.16
CA GLY A 95 -15.55 11.78 10.31
C GLY A 95 -15.57 10.33 10.79
N ILE A 96 -14.38 9.79 10.86
CA ILE A 96 -14.09 8.46 11.38
C ILE A 96 -13.38 8.57 12.74
N SER A 97 -13.36 7.48 13.50
CA SER A 97 -12.69 7.47 14.81
C SER A 97 -11.18 7.63 14.69
N ASN A 98 -10.57 7.07 13.63
CA ASN A 98 -9.15 7.28 13.31
C ASN A 98 -8.98 8.60 12.54
N SER A 99 -8.36 9.58 13.18
CA SER A 99 -8.20 10.90 12.56
C SER A 99 -7.08 10.95 11.51
N LEU A 100 -6.07 10.09 11.55
CA LEU A 100 -4.93 10.13 10.62
C LEU A 100 -5.24 9.49 9.27
N ASP A 101 -5.73 8.25 9.27
CA ASP A 101 -6.03 7.48 8.09
C ASP A 101 -7.54 7.40 7.83
N PHE A 102 -7.94 7.26 6.57
CA PHE A 102 -9.35 7.10 6.23
C PHE A 102 -9.71 5.61 6.18
N VAL A 103 -9.73 4.96 7.36
CA VAL A 103 -10.06 3.54 7.52
C VAL A 103 -11.57 3.37 7.57
N THR A 104 -12.17 2.81 6.52
CA THR A 104 -13.63 2.72 6.42
C THR A 104 -14.27 1.78 7.43
N SER A 105 -13.55 0.80 7.96
CA SER A 105 -14.02 -0.04 9.08
C SER A 105 -14.09 0.71 10.43
N ASP A 106 -13.43 1.86 10.56
CA ASP A 106 -13.47 2.71 11.76
C ASP A 106 -14.59 3.77 11.71
N ILE A 107 -15.39 3.80 10.65
CA ILE A 107 -16.57 4.67 10.58
C ILE A 107 -17.56 4.25 11.68
N PRO A 108 -17.96 5.17 12.58
CA PRO A 108 -18.93 4.88 13.64
C PRO A 108 -20.29 4.51 13.07
N VAL A 109 -20.91 3.48 13.65
CA VAL A 109 -22.27 3.04 13.30
C VAL A 109 -23.12 3.00 14.57
N PRO A 110 -24.15 3.87 14.68
CA PRO A 110 -24.49 4.97 13.79
C PRO A 110 -23.42 6.09 13.82
N THR A 111 -23.45 6.98 12.83
CA THR A 111 -22.56 8.17 12.77
C THR A 111 -22.66 8.99 14.06
N GLN A 112 -21.50 9.36 14.62
CA GLN A 112 -21.42 10.04 15.91
C GLN A 112 -21.16 11.55 15.71
N PRO A 113 -21.87 12.43 16.44
CA PRO A 113 -21.63 13.88 16.38
C PRO A 113 -20.19 14.27 16.77
N ALA A 114 -19.56 13.52 17.66
CA ALA A 114 -18.19 13.79 18.16
C ALA A 114 -17.11 13.66 17.08
N THR A 115 -17.37 12.94 15.99
CA THR A 115 -16.43 12.75 14.88
C THR A 115 -16.62 13.75 13.72
N ARG A 116 -17.55 14.71 13.88
CA ARG A 116 -17.87 15.73 12.86
C ARG A 116 -16.95 16.95 12.92
N ASN A 117 -16.70 17.55 11.77
CA ASN A 117 -15.95 18.81 11.63
C ASN A 117 -14.55 18.76 12.27
N GLN A 118 -13.88 17.63 12.14
CA GLN A 118 -12.49 17.46 12.60
C GLN A 118 -11.52 18.08 11.60
N TYR A 119 -10.42 18.62 12.12
CA TYR A 119 -9.33 19.16 11.34
C TYR A 119 -8.01 18.65 11.88
N GLN A 120 -7.10 18.27 10.99
CA GLN A 120 -5.77 17.83 11.39
C GLN A 120 -4.70 18.17 10.36
N MET A 121 -3.47 18.21 10.82
CA MET A 121 -2.26 18.25 10.01
C MET A 121 -1.35 17.08 10.37
N ASP A 122 -0.71 16.47 9.37
CA ASP A 122 0.21 15.35 9.58
C ASP A 122 1.42 15.44 8.65
N ALA A 123 2.58 15.05 9.15
CA ALA A 123 3.81 14.88 8.40
C ALA A 123 4.48 13.51 8.64
N SER A 124 3.83 12.65 9.42
CA SER A 124 4.37 11.35 9.85
C SER A 124 4.59 10.35 8.71
N THR A 125 3.94 10.58 7.56
CA THR A 125 4.09 9.76 6.35
C THR A 125 5.31 10.14 5.50
N SER A 126 6.09 11.14 5.91
CA SER A 126 7.41 11.41 5.33
C SER A 126 8.30 10.18 5.39
N ARG A 127 9.14 9.95 4.37
CA ARG A 127 9.96 8.74 4.25
C ARG A 127 11.41 9.04 4.01
N LEU A 128 12.25 8.16 4.57
CA LEU A 128 13.68 8.08 4.30
C LEU A 128 14.03 6.67 3.83
N PHE A 129 14.93 6.55 2.86
CA PHE A 129 15.47 5.25 2.48
C PHE A 129 16.95 5.31 2.11
N LEU A 130 17.60 4.16 2.28
CA LEU A 130 18.92 3.84 1.79
C LEU A 130 18.80 2.69 0.81
N LYS A 131 19.43 2.80 -0.37
CA LYS A 131 19.51 1.75 -1.38
C LYS A 131 20.96 1.54 -1.77
N LEU A 132 21.54 0.40 -1.40
CA LEU A 132 22.87 -0.02 -1.84
C LEU A 132 22.71 -1.02 -3.00
N VAL A 133 23.37 -0.77 -4.10
CA VAL A 133 23.31 -1.61 -5.30
C VAL A 133 24.71 -2.01 -5.70
N GLY A 134 24.93 -3.29 -5.95
CA GLY A 134 26.09 -3.82 -6.62
C GLY A 134 25.74 -4.34 -8.01
N ALA A 135 26.56 -4.03 -8.99
CA ALA A 135 26.45 -4.51 -10.37
C ALA A 135 27.78 -5.10 -10.84
N ASN A 136 27.73 -6.29 -11.46
CA ASN A 136 28.91 -7.00 -11.96
C ASN A 136 30.01 -7.16 -10.87
N THR A 137 29.60 -7.38 -9.62
CA THR A 137 30.55 -7.64 -8.52
C THR A 137 30.98 -9.10 -8.49
N SER A 138 31.99 -9.42 -7.68
CA SER A 138 32.44 -10.82 -7.51
C SER A 138 31.37 -11.76 -6.93
N VAL A 139 30.38 -11.21 -6.23
CA VAL A 139 29.23 -11.95 -5.70
C VAL A 139 27.96 -11.83 -6.57
N GLY A 140 28.12 -11.27 -7.79
CA GLY A 140 27.02 -10.96 -8.69
C GLY A 140 26.31 -9.65 -8.35
N ASP A 141 25.09 -9.52 -8.89
CA ASP A 141 24.27 -8.35 -8.68
C ASP A 141 23.47 -8.46 -7.39
N PHE A 142 23.45 -7.39 -6.61
CA PHE A 142 22.69 -7.35 -5.35
C PHE A 142 22.07 -5.98 -5.08
N THR A 143 21.04 -5.97 -4.23
CA THR A 143 20.43 -4.77 -3.68
C THR A 143 20.23 -4.94 -2.19
N VAL A 144 20.62 -3.94 -1.38
CA VAL A 144 20.22 -3.80 0.01
C VAL A 144 19.34 -2.56 0.10
N TYR A 145 18.19 -2.68 0.74
CA TYR A 145 17.21 -1.59 0.85
C TYR A 145 16.71 -1.47 2.28
N VAL A 146 16.69 -0.25 2.80
CA VAL A 146 16.09 0.08 4.10
C VAL A 146 15.21 1.31 3.92
N GLU A 147 13.97 1.25 4.38
CA GLU A 147 12.99 2.34 4.32
C GLU A 147 12.30 2.51 5.67
N THR A 148 12.17 3.77 6.09
CA THR A 148 11.49 4.16 7.31
C THR A 148 10.49 5.28 7.06
N ASP A 149 9.44 5.36 7.89
CA ASP A 149 8.59 6.53 8.09
C ASP A 149 8.53 6.89 9.58
N PHE A 150 7.70 7.88 9.94
CA PHE A 150 7.58 8.39 11.31
C PHE A 150 6.26 7.98 11.99
N ARG A 151 5.67 6.84 11.58
CA ARG A 151 4.46 6.26 12.16
C ARG A 151 4.76 5.09 13.09
N GLY A 152 5.62 5.30 14.10
CA GLY A 152 6.05 4.27 15.04
C GLY A 152 4.93 3.71 15.90
N LYS A 153 4.83 4.07 17.16
CA LYS A 153 3.96 3.39 18.13
C LYS A 153 2.49 3.75 18.09
N SER A 154 2.13 5.01 17.97
CA SER A 154 0.74 5.46 18.18
C SER A 154 0.15 6.28 17.04
N GLY A 155 0.90 6.53 15.97
CA GLY A 155 0.48 7.43 14.91
C GLY A 155 0.45 8.93 15.29
N HIS A 156 0.51 9.26 16.58
CA HIS A 156 0.57 10.63 17.09
C HIS A 156 1.97 11.06 17.53
N GLN A 157 2.88 10.12 17.70
CA GLN A 157 4.29 10.36 17.98
C GLN A 157 5.07 10.09 16.70
N TYR A 158 5.94 11.02 16.33
CA TYR A 158 6.79 10.91 15.14
C TYR A 158 7.95 9.92 15.34
N ASP A 159 7.64 8.73 15.86
CA ASP A 159 8.61 7.65 16.06
C ASP A 159 8.96 6.98 14.73
N LEU A 160 10.23 6.64 14.55
CA LEU A 160 10.68 5.88 13.37
C LEU A 160 10.00 4.50 13.33
N ARG A 161 9.45 4.15 12.15
CA ARG A 161 8.91 2.84 11.86
C ARG A 161 9.65 2.20 10.68
N LEU A 162 10.17 1.00 10.89
CA LEU A 162 10.76 0.21 9.81
C LEU A 162 9.66 -0.26 8.86
N ARG A 163 9.67 0.25 7.63
CA ARG A 163 8.74 -0.15 6.59
C ARG A 163 9.23 -1.35 5.81
N GLN A 164 10.45 -1.28 5.30
CA GLN A 164 11.12 -2.34 4.57
C GLN A 164 12.60 -2.39 4.96
N ALA A 165 13.16 -3.59 5.02
CA ALA A 165 14.58 -3.83 5.17
C ALA A 165 14.89 -5.20 4.59
N TYR A 166 15.54 -5.25 3.42
CA TYR A 166 15.81 -6.50 2.74
C TYR A 166 17.12 -6.48 1.96
N ILE A 167 17.62 -7.67 1.70
CA ILE A 167 18.73 -7.96 0.78
C ILE A 167 18.16 -8.78 -0.37
N GLN A 168 18.52 -8.44 -1.59
CA GLN A 168 18.11 -9.16 -2.81
C GLN A 168 19.32 -9.48 -3.66
N PHE A 169 19.42 -10.73 -4.12
CA PHE A 169 20.46 -11.22 -5.05
C PHE A 169 19.99 -12.48 -5.79
N GLY A 170 20.37 -12.64 -7.05
CA GLY A 170 20.12 -13.84 -7.84
C GLY A 170 18.66 -14.33 -7.86
N GLY A 171 17.68 -13.41 -7.81
CA GLY A 171 16.25 -13.74 -7.72
C GLY A 171 15.72 -13.95 -6.29
N TRP A 172 16.60 -14.12 -5.30
CA TRP A 172 16.26 -14.25 -3.89
C TRP A 172 16.12 -12.89 -3.21
N LYS A 173 15.16 -12.79 -2.29
CA LYS A 173 14.97 -11.64 -1.40
C LYS A 173 14.77 -12.13 0.02
N PHE A 174 15.51 -11.54 0.97
CA PHE A 174 15.49 -11.88 2.39
C PHE A 174 15.27 -10.61 3.22
N GLY A 175 14.34 -10.64 4.14
CA GLY A 175 14.08 -9.54 5.07
C GLY A 175 12.63 -9.08 5.06
N ARG A 176 12.39 -7.87 5.60
CA ARG A 176 11.04 -7.28 5.65
C ARG A 176 10.75 -6.56 4.35
N ALA A 177 9.75 -7.01 3.62
CA ALA A 177 9.34 -6.41 2.36
C ALA A 177 7.81 -6.54 2.18
N ARG A 178 7.30 -6.00 1.09
CA ARG A 178 5.93 -6.22 0.64
C ARG A 178 5.70 -7.71 0.41
N SER A 179 4.59 -8.24 0.93
CA SER A 179 4.22 -9.66 0.75
C SER A 179 4.18 -10.04 -0.73
N THR A 180 4.51 -11.27 -1.04
CA THR A 180 4.36 -11.82 -2.40
C THR A 180 2.90 -11.84 -2.87
N PHE A 181 1.94 -11.86 -1.94
CA PHE A 181 0.52 -11.75 -2.24
C PHE A 181 0.09 -10.32 -2.62
N ASP A 182 0.80 -9.29 -2.16
CA ASP A 182 0.51 -7.87 -2.36
C ASP A 182 1.05 -7.36 -3.71
N ASP A 183 0.17 -6.89 -4.59
CA ASP A 183 0.52 -6.20 -5.83
C ASP A 183 0.45 -4.68 -5.64
N GLY A 184 1.48 -4.11 -5.03
CA GLY A 184 1.51 -2.68 -4.75
C GLY A 184 1.41 -1.78 -5.99
N ALA A 185 1.86 -2.24 -7.17
CA ALA A 185 1.76 -1.46 -8.39
C ALA A 185 0.30 -1.27 -8.85
N ALA A 186 -0.60 -2.20 -8.50
CA ALA A 186 -2.03 -2.15 -8.83
C ALA A 186 -2.84 -1.21 -7.91
N GLY A 187 -2.18 -0.51 -6.97
CA GLY A 187 -2.82 0.51 -6.12
C GLY A 187 -2.99 1.85 -6.85
N PRO A 188 -4.22 2.38 -7.02
CA PRO A 188 -4.45 3.69 -7.61
C PRO A 188 -3.84 4.81 -6.76
N PRO A 189 -3.53 5.99 -7.35
CA PRO A 189 -3.00 7.13 -6.62
C PRO A 189 -3.99 7.65 -5.57
N THR A 190 -3.49 7.90 -4.33
CA THR A 190 -4.24 8.54 -3.23
C THR A 190 -3.33 9.45 -2.41
N ILE A 191 -3.89 10.52 -1.83
CA ILE A 191 -3.24 11.31 -0.78
C ILE A 191 -3.38 10.58 0.56
N ASP A 192 -4.55 10.00 0.81
CA ASP A 192 -4.82 9.14 1.94
C ASP A 192 -3.78 8.03 2.04
N PHE A 193 -3.17 7.90 3.23
CA PHE A 193 -2.08 6.95 3.42
C PHE A 193 -2.58 5.50 3.46
N GLU A 194 -3.76 5.27 4.01
CA GLU A 194 -4.40 3.95 4.03
C GLU A 194 -4.72 3.50 2.61
N GLY A 195 -5.40 4.34 1.84
CA GLY A 195 -5.83 4.03 0.47
C GLY A 195 -7.04 3.10 0.42
N PRO A 196 -7.30 2.47 -0.74
CA PRO A 196 -8.52 1.70 -0.98
C PRO A 196 -8.73 0.55 -0.01
N SER A 197 -9.90 0.48 0.62
CA SER A 197 -10.28 -0.46 1.69
C SER A 197 -10.12 -1.94 1.32
N GLY A 198 -10.44 -2.33 0.09
CA GLY A 198 -10.38 -3.72 -0.39
C GLY A 198 -9.05 -4.12 -1.02
N SER A 199 -8.01 -3.26 -0.97
CA SER A 199 -6.69 -3.61 -1.48
C SER A 199 -5.98 -4.60 -0.55
N ILE A 200 -5.07 -5.38 -1.13
CA ILE A 200 -4.11 -6.15 -0.33
C ILE A 200 -2.94 -5.22 0.02
N SER A 201 -2.66 -5.08 1.32
CA SER A 201 -1.59 -4.23 1.82
C SER A 201 -0.88 -4.88 3.01
N LYS A 202 0.16 -5.65 2.75
CA LYS A 202 0.90 -6.37 3.79
C LYS A 202 2.40 -6.32 3.58
N LYS A 203 3.14 -6.08 4.67
CA LYS A 203 4.59 -6.20 4.70
C LYS A 203 4.99 -7.20 5.77
N ASN A 204 5.67 -8.27 5.36
CA ASN A 204 6.12 -9.36 6.22
C ASN A 204 7.64 -9.53 6.16
N THR A 205 8.23 -10.17 7.16
CA THR A 205 9.57 -10.73 7.04
C THR A 205 9.45 -12.01 6.21
N LEU A 206 10.24 -12.12 5.15
CA LEU A 206 10.08 -13.16 4.15
C LEU A 206 11.40 -13.67 3.58
N ILE A 207 11.33 -14.86 3.02
CA ILE A 207 12.28 -15.42 2.07
C ILE A 207 11.50 -15.62 0.78
N GLN A 208 11.83 -14.88 -0.28
CA GLN A 208 11.14 -14.92 -1.56
C GLN A 208 12.11 -15.33 -2.66
N TYR A 209 11.65 -16.15 -3.58
CA TYR A 209 12.33 -16.41 -4.84
C TYR A 209 11.47 -15.96 -6.00
N THR A 210 12.04 -15.13 -6.87
CA THR A 210 11.41 -14.63 -8.10
C THR A 210 12.15 -15.19 -9.29
N HIS A 211 11.41 -15.77 -10.24
CA HIS A 211 11.95 -16.33 -11.46
C HIS A 211 11.28 -15.69 -12.68
N PRO A 212 12.02 -14.94 -13.51
CA PRO A 212 11.54 -14.49 -14.81
C PRO A 212 11.66 -15.65 -15.81
N PHE A 213 10.65 -15.82 -16.67
CA PHE A 213 10.69 -16.78 -17.77
C PHE A 213 10.18 -16.14 -19.07
N GLY A 214 11.04 -16.18 -20.07
CA GLY A 214 10.82 -15.39 -21.30
C GLY A 214 10.93 -13.87 -21.04
N LYS A 215 10.31 -13.09 -21.94
CA LYS A 215 10.41 -11.61 -21.89
C LYS A 215 9.32 -10.93 -21.07
N HIS A 216 8.23 -11.65 -20.82
CA HIS A 216 6.99 -11.05 -20.30
C HIS A 216 6.49 -11.68 -19.00
N TRP A 217 6.92 -12.89 -18.71
CA TRP A 217 6.42 -13.67 -17.60
C TRP A 217 7.37 -13.65 -16.40
N SER A 218 6.80 -13.62 -15.22
CA SER A 218 7.52 -13.86 -13.97
C SER A 218 6.64 -14.60 -12.99
N THR A 219 7.27 -15.36 -12.12
CA THR A 219 6.62 -16.01 -10.97
C THR A 219 7.43 -15.77 -9.72
N ALA A 220 6.77 -15.75 -8.58
CA ALA A 220 7.45 -15.78 -7.29
C ALA A 220 6.69 -16.65 -6.30
N VAL A 221 7.44 -17.17 -5.34
CA VAL A 221 6.94 -17.85 -4.16
C VAL A 221 7.74 -17.35 -2.95
N SER A 222 7.09 -17.26 -1.80
CA SER A 222 7.79 -16.93 -0.56
C SER A 222 7.32 -17.77 0.62
N ILE A 223 8.17 -17.80 1.63
CA ILE A 223 7.87 -18.22 2.99
C ILE A 223 7.87 -16.95 3.82
N GLU A 224 6.73 -16.62 4.44
CA GLU A 224 6.54 -15.35 5.15
C GLU A 224 6.25 -15.60 6.62
N SER A 225 6.77 -14.71 7.48
CA SER A 225 6.42 -14.70 8.89
C SER A 225 4.90 -14.51 9.02
N PRO A 226 4.18 -15.47 9.62
CA PRO A 226 2.74 -15.40 9.70
C PRO A 226 2.32 -14.30 10.67
N SER A 227 1.33 -13.52 10.28
CA SER A 227 0.58 -12.64 11.17
C SER A 227 -0.76 -13.28 11.50
N GLN A 228 -1.36 -12.86 12.60
CA GLN A 228 -2.66 -13.38 13.02
C GLN A 228 -3.49 -12.29 13.66
N SER A 229 -4.76 -12.28 13.34
CA SER A 229 -5.74 -11.43 13.99
C SER A 229 -7.02 -12.23 14.22
N TYR A 230 -7.24 -12.69 15.46
CA TYR A 230 -8.31 -13.59 15.83
C TYR A 230 -9.29 -12.96 16.82
N THR A 231 -10.56 -13.15 16.59
CA THR A 231 -11.56 -13.03 17.65
C THR A 231 -11.61 -14.37 18.39
N VAL A 232 -11.45 -14.36 19.71
CA VAL A 232 -11.47 -15.56 20.55
C VAL A 232 -12.53 -15.45 21.63
N ASP A 233 -13.15 -16.57 21.97
CA ASP A 233 -13.93 -16.71 23.19
C ASP A 233 -12.99 -17.12 24.33
N LYS A 234 -12.74 -16.20 25.28
CA LYS A 234 -11.79 -16.37 26.38
C LYS A 234 -12.04 -17.62 27.25
N GLY A 235 -13.27 -18.15 27.26
CA GLY A 235 -13.61 -19.37 28.00
C GLY A 235 -13.44 -20.66 27.18
N ALA A 236 -13.31 -20.57 25.84
CA ALA A 236 -13.37 -21.72 24.96
C ALA A 236 -12.17 -21.82 24.00
N SER A 237 -11.56 -20.68 23.60
CA SER A 237 -10.44 -20.67 22.65
C SER A 237 -9.40 -19.62 22.99
N GLU A 238 -8.17 -19.82 22.51
CA GLU A 238 -7.01 -18.93 22.72
C GLU A 238 -6.18 -18.82 21.45
N ALA A 239 -5.72 -17.60 21.15
CA ALA A 239 -4.75 -17.36 20.10
C ALA A 239 -3.35 -17.75 20.57
N ILE A 240 -2.66 -18.61 19.80
CA ILE A 240 -1.28 -19.02 20.09
C ILE A 240 -0.34 -18.55 18.99
N LYS A 241 0.97 -18.56 19.27
CA LYS A 241 1.98 -18.26 18.23
C LYS A 241 1.84 -19.22 17.05
N GLN A 242 1.89 -18.64 15.83
CA GLN A 242 1.82 -19.43 14.61
C GLN A 242 3.01 -20.38 14.49
N ARG A 243 2.78 -21.58 13.96
CA ARG A 243 3.76 -22.65 13.84
C ARG A 243 4.16 -22.96 12.40
N ILE A 244 3.34 -22.51 11.46
CA ILE A 244 3.50 -22.72 10.03
C ILE A 244 3.55 -21.34 9.36
N PRO A 245 4.54 -21.07 8.49
CA PRO A 245 4.60 -19.82 7.76
C PRO A 245 3.46 -19.67 6.76
N ASP A 246 3.14 -18.42 6.40
CA ASP A 246 2.29 -18.13 5.27
C ASP A 246 3.08 -18.37 3.97
N ILE A 247 2.41 -18.94 2.94
CA ILE A 247 3.04 -19.29 1.65
C ILE A 247 2.27 -18.62 0.51
N PRO A 248 2.57 -17.36 0.21
CA PRO A 248 2.04 -16.72 -0.98
C PRO A 248 2.88 -17.00 -2.23
N SER A 249 2.22 -16.93 -3.39
CA SER A 249 2.84 -17.06 -4.70
C SER A 249 2.11 -16.21 -5.72
N TYR A 250 2.77 -15.89 -6.84
CA TYR A 250 2.11 -15.29 -7.99
C TYR A 250 2.70 -15.77 -9.33
N ILE A 251 1.87 -15.61 -10.37
CA ILE A 251 2.29 -15.58 -11.77
C ILE A 251 1.85 -14.24 -12.39
N GLN A 252 2.75 -13.61 -13.14
CA GLN A 252 2.51 -12.30 -13.75
C GLN A 252 2.91 -12.31 -15.21
N TYR A 253 2.09 -11.67 -16.04
CA TYR A 253 2.42 -11.29 -17.40
C TYR A 253 2.51 -9.78 -17.51
N ALA A 254 3.63 -9.25 -18.02
CA ALA A 254 3.89 -7.82 -18.17
C ALA A 254 4.19 -7.46 -19.63
N TRP A 255 3.71 -6.27 -20.05
CA TRP A 255 3.94 -5.74 -21.39
C TRP A 255 4.16 -4.22 -21.36
N GLY A 256 4.43 -3.62 -22.54
CA GLY A 256 4.68 -2.19 -22.64
C GLY A 256 5.89 -1.72 -21.84
N GLY A 257 6.97 -2.53 -21.80
CA GLY A 257 8.16 -2.21 -21.00
C GLY A 257 7.93 -2.27 -19.49
N GLY A 258 6.96 -3.06 -19.02
CA GLY A 258 6.60 -3.18 -17.60
C GLY A 258 5.58 -2.15 -17.11
N LYS A 259 5.07 -1.27 -17.99
CA LYS A 259 4.04 -0.27 -17.66
C LYS A 259 2.67 -0.91 -17.41
N SER A 260 2.43 -2.09 -17.98
CA SER A 260 1.18 -2.84 -17.81
C SER A 260 1.48 -4.27 -17.38
N HIS A 261 0.62 -4.80 -16.52
CA HIS A 261 0.68 -6.20 -16.13
C HIS A 261 -0.69 -6.73 -15.68
N ILE A 262 -0.81 -8.04 -15.74
CA ILE A 262 -1.84 -8.83 -15.08
C ILE A 262 -1.15 -9.85 -14.18
N ARG A 263 -1.62 -9.98 -12.94
CA ARG A 263 -1.06 -10.88 -11.93
C ARG A 263 -2.17 -11.70 -11.30
N LEU A 264 -1.94 -13.01 -11.21
CA LEU A 264 -2.72 -13.92 -10.38
C LEU A 264 -1.85 -14.33 -9.18
N SER A 265 -2.27 -13.95 -8.00
CA SER A 265 -1.61 -14.30 -6.73
C SER A 265 -2.46 -15.29 -5.94
N ASN A 266 -1.80 -16.19 -5.19
CA ASN A 266 -2.44 -17.10 -4.26
C ASN A 266 -1.74 -17.02 -2.90
N LEU A 267 -2.49 -17.21 -1.84
CA LEU A 267 -2.03 -17.24 -0.46
C LEU A 267 -2.54 -18.52 0.21
N PHE A 268 -1.64 -19.27 0.82
CA PHE A 268 -1.97 -20.40 1.68
C PHE A 268 -1.51 -20.13 3.11
N ARG A 269 -2.38 -20.43 4.09
CA ARG A 269 -2.16 -20.21 5.52
C ARG A 269 -2.59 -21.43 6.34
N ALA A 270 -1.87 -21.68 7.43
CA ALA A 270 -2.26 -22.68 8.43
C ALA A 270 -2.30 -22.01 9.81
N LEU A 271 -3.47 -21.54 10.19
CA LEU A 271 -3.72 -20.66 11.32
C LEU A 271 -3.88 -21.47 12.61
N SER A 272 -2.88 -21.38 13.51
CA SER A 272 -2.82 -22.15 14.75
C SER A 272 -3.60 -21.47 15.87
N TYR A 273 -4.40 -22.23 16.60
CA TYR A 273 -5.08 -21.78 17.81
C TYR A 273 -5.17 -22.91 18.84
N ARG A 274 -5.53 -22.59 20.08
CA ARG A 274 -5.77 -23.58 21.14
C ARG A 274 -7.27 -23.65 21.45
N ASN A 275 -7.83 -24.86 21.39
CA ASN A 275 -9.15 -25.17 21.88
C ASN A 275 -9.03 -25.51 23.37
N LEU A 276 -9.62 -24.70 24.24
CA LEU A 276 -9.56 -24.88 25.70
C LEU A 276 -10.52 -25.98 26.20
N LYS A 277 -11.59 -26.28 25.46
CA LYS A 277 -12.55 -27.34 25.83
C LYS A 277 -11.94 -28.73 25.66
N THR A 278 -11.13 -28.93 24.63
CA THR A 278 -10.42 -30.19 24.36
C THR A 278 -8.97 -30.18 24.85
N ALA A 279 -8.48 -29.04 25.33
CA ALA A 279 -7.08 -28.81 25.71
C ALA A 279 -6.07 -29.10 24.59
N GLU A 280 -6.47 -28.95 23.30
CA GLU A 280 -5.66 -29.30 22.14
C GLU A 280 -5.30 -28.07 21.30
N ASN A 281 -4.12 -28.10 20.68
CA ASN A 281 -3.78 -27.14 19.64
C ASN A 281 -4.33 -27.62 18.30
N LYS A 282 -5.07 -26.74 17.63
CA LYS A 282 -5.76 -26.98 16.36
C LYS A 282 -5.18 -26.07 15.26
N TYR A 283 -5.53 -26.39 14.03
CA TYR A 283 -5.23 -25.60 12.84
C TYR A 283 -6.53 -25.34 12.07
N ALA A 284 -6.67 -24.13 11.56
CA ALA A 284 -7.63 -23.79 10.53
C ALA A 284 -6.87 -23.39 9.26
N ILE A 285 -7.33 -23.88 8.12
CA ILE A 285 -6.73 -23.53 6.83
C ILE A 285 -7.29 -22.20 6.37
N GLY A 286 -6.42 -21.31 5.94
CA GLY A 286 -6.76 -20.09 5.21
C GLY A 286 -6.24 -20.17 3.77
N TRP A 287 -7.02 -19.60 2.85
CA TRP A 287 -6.67 -19.52 1.45
C TRP A 287 -7.29 -18.29 0.81
N ALA A 288 -6.54 -17.63 -0.07
CA ALA A 288 -7.06 -16.54 -0.89
C ALA A 288 -6.41 -16.53 -2.27
N SER A 289 -7.17 -16.07 -3.26
CA SER A 289 -6.66 -15.70 -4.59
C SER A 289 -6.94 -14.25 -4.87
N GLN A 290 -6.02 -13.61 -5.62
CA GLN A 290 -6.15 -12.24 -6.08
C GLN A 290 -5.82 -12.17 -7.57
N LEU A 291 -6.71 -11.54 -8.34
CA LEU A 291 -6.41 -11.05 -9.69
C LEU A 291 -6.18 -9.55 -9.61
N SER A 292 -5.01 -9.08 -10.08
CA SER A 292 -4.63 -7.68 -9.98
C SER A 292 -3.85 -7.21 -11.20
N GLY A 293 -3.74 -5.90 -11.38
CA GLY A 293 -2.88 -5.36 -12.41
C GLY A 293 -3.08 -3.88 -12.69
N VAL A 294 -2.25 -3.41 -13.62
CA VAL A 294 -2.27 -2.07 -14.19
C VAL A 294 -2.33 -2.19 -15.70
N ILE A 295 -3.18 -1.39 -16.34
CA ILE A 295 -3.27 -1.29 -17.80
C ILE A 295 -3.05 0.16 -18.19
N THR A 296 -1.87 0.47 -18.73
CA THR A 296 -1.59 1.75 -19.39
C THR A 296 -2.03 1.65 -20.84
N ALA A 297 -3.28 2.04 -21.11
CA ALA A 297 -3.90 1.92 -22.44
C ALA A 297 -3.37 2.98 -23.42
N SER A 298 -2.97 4.14 -22.90
CA SER A 298 -2.32 5.21 -23.65
C SER A 298 -1.46 6.06 -22.71
N PRO A 299 -0.67 7.03 -23.19
CA PRO A 299 0.05 7.97 -22.31
C PRO A 299 -0.88 8.74 -21.38
N GLN A 300 -2.16 8.93 -21.75
CA GLN A 300 -3.16 9.64 -20.96
C GLN A 300 -3.87 8.72 -19.97
N TRP A 301 -4.18 7.47 -20.33
CA TRP A 301 -5.09 6.61 -19.58
C TRP A 301 -4.37 5.45 -18.91
N THR A 302 -4.54 5.32 -17.60
CA THR A 302 -4.10 4.17 -16.80
C THR A 302 -5.26 3.65 -15.95
N PHE A 303 -5.44 2.34 -15.95
CA PHE A 303 -6.45 1.62 -15.18
C PHE A 303 -5.77 0.74 -14.14
N TYR A 304 -6.35 0.68 -12.96
CA TYR A 304 -5.90 -0.13 -11.82
C TYR A 304 -7.02 -1.07 -11.40
N TYR A 305 -6.71 -2.31 -11.09
CA TYR A 305 -7.70 -3.25 -10.60
C TYR A 305 -7.11 -4.28 -9.65
N GLN A 306 -7.89 -4.64 -8.63
CA GLN A 306 -7.62 -5.74 -7.73
C GLN A 306 -8.94 -6.40 -7.37
N ALA A 307 -8.98 -7.74 -7.37
CA ALA A 307 -10.10 -8.55 -6.92
C ALA A 307 -9.54 -9.72 -6.11
N ALA A 308 -9.74 -9.72 -4.81
CA ALA A 308 -9.30 -10.76 -3.89
C ALA A 308 -10.50 -11.44 -3.25
N TYR A 309 -10.44 -12.77 -3.13
CA TYR A 309 -11.47 -13.59 -2.50
C TYR A 309 -10.84 -14.79 -1.80
N GLY A 310 -11.37 -15.15 -0.63
CA GLY A 310 -10.86 -16.28 0.12
C GLY A 310 -11.40 -16.30 1.55
N PHE A 311 -10.75 -17.08 2.42
CA PHE A 311 -11.10 -17.22 3.82
C PHE A 311 -9.83 -17.30 4.68
N GLY A 312 -9.92 -16.78 5.92
CA GLY A 312 -8.77 -16.77 6.84
C GLY A 312 -7.63 -15.86 6.41
N TYR A 313 -7.93 -14.78 5.69
CA TYR A 313 -6.93 -13.82 5.19
C TYR A 313 -7.30 -12.35 5.43
N ALA A 314 -8.27 -12.09 6.31
CA ALA A 314 -8.77 -10.75 6.58
C ALA A 314 -7.66 -9.76 6.97
N ASP A 315 -6.63 -10.22 7.68
CA ASP A 315 -5.47 -9.42 8.08
C ASP A 315 -4.57 -8.97 6.89
N TYR A 316 -4.81 -9.48 5.69
CA TYR A 316 -4.18 -9.02 4.45
C TYR A 316 -4.98 -7.93 3.72
N LEU A 317 -6.29 -7.83 4.00
CA LEU A 317 -7.14 -6.76 3.48
C LEU A 317 -6.88 -5.47 4.24
N ASN A 318 -6.74 -4.38 3.51
CA ASN A 318 -6.33 -3.09 4.06
C ASN A 318 -7.24 -2.61 5.19
N ASP A 319 -8.54 -2.68 4.98
CA ASP A 319 -9.58 -2.23 5.93
C ASP A 319 -9.77 -3.17 7.14
N LEU A 320 -9.36 -4.43 7.04
CA LEU A 320 -9.55 -5.46 8.07
C LEU A 320 -8.26 -5.88 8.78
N GLY A 321 -7.14 -5.23 8.48
CA GLY A 321 -5.86 -5.49 9.14
C GLY A 321 -5.96 -5.28 10.65
N GLY A 322 -5.68 -6.33 11.44
CA GLY A 322 -5.74 -6.27 12.90
C GLY A 322 -7.15 -6.37 13.51
N SER A 323 -8.21 -6.50 12.71
CA SER A 323 -9.62 -6.45 13.17
C SER A 323 -10.15 -7.74 13.83
N GLY A 324 -9.38 -8.82 13.86
CA GLY A 324 -9.79 -10.08 14.52
C GLY A 324 -10.51 -11.07 13.60
N PHE A 325 -10.55 -10.85 12.29
CA PHE A 325 -11.35 -11.65 11.35
C PHE A 325 -10.57 -12.70 10.54
N ASP A 326 -9.32 -13.02 10.90
CA ASP A 326 -8.68 -14.21 10.31
C ASP A 326 -9.34 -15.51 10.78
N LEU A 327 -9.67 -15.58 12.09
CA LEU A 327 -10.46 -16.66 12.70
C LEU A 327 -11.46 -16.06 13.70
N ILE A 328 -12.65 -16.66 13.75
CA ILE A 328 -13.73 -16.29 14.67
C ILE A 328 -14.28 -17.54 15.38
N PRO A 329 -14.92 -17.42 16.56
CA PRO A 329 -15.54 -18.54 17.24
C PRO A 329 -16.67 -19.18 16.42
N ASP A 330 -16.76 -20.51 16.47
CA ASP A 330 -17.88 -21.31 15.93
C ASP A 330 -18.71 -21.84 17.08
N GLY A 331 -19.59 -21.00 17.63
CA GLY A 331 -20.34 -21.29 18.85
C GLY A 331 -19.42 -21.50 20.05
N ASP A 332 -19.93 -22.18 21.08
CA ASP A 332 -19.26 -22.40 22.37
C ASP A 332 -18.32 -23.62 22.38
N SER A 333 -18.08 -24.24 21.24
CA SER A 333 -17.26 -25.47 21.13
C SER A 333 -15.76 -25.28 21.33
N GLY A 334 -15.31 -24.03 21.35
CA GLY A 334 -13.88 -23.66 21.32
C GLY A 334 -13.22 -23.84 19.95
N LYS A 335 -13.99 -24.19 18.92
CA LYS A 335 -13.55 -24.21 17.53
C LYS A 335 -13.49 -22.79 16.97
N LEU A 336 -12.42 -22.48 16.23
CA LEU A 336 -12.32 -21.26 15.43
C LEU A 336 -12.45 -21.61 13.95
N ILE A 337 -13.17 -20.77 13.20
CA ILE A 337 -13.39 -20.92 11.76
C ILE A 337 -12.92 -19.67 11.02
N PRO A 338 -12.39 -19.82 9.79
CA PRO A 338 -11.98 -18.73 8.96
C PRO A 338 -13.20 -18.16 8.20
N PRO A 339 -13.65 -16.93 8.46
CA PRO A 339 -14.71 -16.31 7.68
C PRO A 339 -14.25 -16.02 6.26
N VAL A 340 -15.22 -16.03 5.33
CA VAL A 340 -14.99 -15.64 3.94
C VAL A 340 -14.93 -14.12 3.85
N ALA A 341 -13.95 -13.61 3.10
CA ALA A 341 -13.80 -12.19 2.85
C ALA A 341 -13.53 -11.90 1.37
N MET A 342 -13.80 -10.67 0.94
CA MET A 342 -13.59 -10.19 -0.41
C MET A 342 -13.05 -8.76 -0.38
N GLY A 343 -12.07 -8.47 -1.24
CA GLY A 343 -11.59 -7.13 -1.52
C GLY A 343 -11.69 -6.81 -3.00
N LEU A 344 -12.25 -5.65 -3.34
CA LEU A 344 -12.34 -5.14 -4.70
C LEU A 344 -11.77 -3.74 -4.77
N VAL A 345 -11.01 -3.44 -5.82
CA VAL A 345 -10.50 -2.12 -6.16
C VAL A 345 -10.61 -1.93 -7.68
N GLY A 346 -11.18 -0.81 -8.09
CA GLY A 346 -11.14 -0.33 -9.47
C GLY A 346 -10.71 1.14 -9.47
N GLY A 347 -9.73 1.49 -10.28
CA GLY A 347 -9.20 2.86 -10.35
C GLY A 347 -8.90 3.28 -11.79
N ILE A 348 -8.98 4.59 -12.03
CA ILE A 348 -8.68 5.21 -13.30
C ILE A 348 -7.84 6.47 -13.05
N GLN A 349 -6.85 6.69 -13.90
CA GLN A 349 -6.03 7.89 -13.91
C GLN A 349 -6.05 8.50 -15.31
N TYR A 350 -6.16 9.82 -15.39
CA TYR A 350 -6.04 10.58 -16.63
C TYR A 350 -4.96 11.66 -16.51
N ASN A 351 -3.97 11.58 -17.37
CA ASN A 351 -2.87 12.54 -17.45
C ASN A 351 -3.20 13.62 -18.48
N PHE A 352 -3.50 14.84 -18.02
CA PHE A 352 -3.70 16.00 -18.90
C PHE A 352 -2.37 16.50 -19.48
N SER A 353 -1.32 16.42 -18.68
CA SER A 353 0.04 16.82 -19.06
C SER A 353 1.07 16.05 -18.24
N LYS A 354 2.37 16.31 -18.48
CA LYS A 354 3.47 15.78 -17.65
C LYS A 354 3.41 16.26 -16.18
N ASN A 355 2.72 17.36 -15.92
CA ASN A 355 2.70 18.01 -14.61
C ASN A 355 1.32 17.97 -13.93
N PHE A 356 0.27 17.50 -14.60
CA PHE A 356 -1.07 17.47 -14.04
C PHE A 356 -1.82 16.20 -14.43
N PHE A 357 -2.35 15.53 -13.43
CA PHE A 357 -3.23 14.37 -13.61
C PHE A 357 -4.33 14.33 -12.56
N VAL A 358 -5.39 13.62 -12.88
CA VAL A 358 -6.48 13.29 -11.96
C VAL A 358 -6.61 11.79 -11.86
N SER A 359 -7.13 11.31 -10.74
CA SER A 359 -7.53 9.92 -10.60
C SER A 359 -8.79 9.78 -9.77
N ALA A 360 -9.50 8.68 -9.98
CA ALA A 360 -10.63 8.28 -9.19
C ALA A 360 -10.58 6.77 -8.95
N SER A 361 -11.03 6.32 -7.78
CA SER A 361 -11.17 4.90 -7.51
C SER A 361 -12.36 4.59 -6.63
N TYR A 362 -12.88 3.39 -6.82
CA TYR A 362 -13.85 2.73 -5.98
C TYR A 362 -13.23 1.48 -5.37
N SER A 363 -13.54 1.23 -4.11
CA SER A 363 -13.14 0.01 -3.44
C SER A 363 -14.23 -0.49 -2.51
N GLN A 364 -14.28 -1.80 -2.32
CA GLN A 364 -15.14 -2.45 -1.34
C GLN A 364 -14.35 -3.54 -0.62
N CYS A 365 -14.41 -3.53 0.71
CA CYS A 365 -14.00 -4.62 1.56
C CYS A 365 -15.24 -5.28 2.17
N ARG A 366 -15.35 -6.60 2.10
CA ARG A 366 -16.53 -7.34 2.58
C ARG A 366 -16.15 -8.57 3.36
N LEU A 367 -16.81 -8.74 4.49
CA LEU A 367 -16.83 -9.95 5.29
C LEU A 367 -18.20 -10.62 5.13
N TYR A 368 -18.21 -11.92 4.83
CA TYR A 368 -19.47 -12.66 4.68
C TYR A 368 -19.94 -13.18 6.04
N ASP A 369 -21.23 -13.06 6.27
CA ASP A 369 -21.88 -13.40 7.54
C ASP A 369 -21.62 -14.85 7.95
N GLN A 370 -21.34 -15.07 9.22
CA GLN A 370 -21.29 -16.36 9.87
C GLN A 370 -22.32 -16.37 11.00
N ALA A 371 -22.93 -17.54 11.27
CA ALA A 371 -23.99 -17.67 12.25
C ALA A 371 -23.60 -17.25 13.68
N SER A 372 -22.31 -17.36 14.01
CA SER A 372 -21.75 -16.99 15.31
C SER A 372 -21.37 -15.52 15.46
N MET A 373 -21.46 -14.71 14.40
CA MET A 373 -21.14 -13.29 14.46
C MET A 373 -22.26 -12.49 15.15
N ALA A 374 -21.90 -11.53 15.98
CA ALA A 374 -22.82 -10.55 16.52
C ALA A 374 -23.43 -9.71 15.39
N LYS A 375 -24.67 -9.27 15.56
CA LYS A 375 -25.42 -8.56 14.52
C LYS A 375 -24.87 -7.17 14.20
N ASP A 376 -24.22 -6.52 15.16
CA ASP A 376 -23.55 -5.24 15.02
C ASP A 376 -22.14 -5.35 14.43
N THR A 377 -21.70 -6.59 14.07
CA THR A 377 -20.40 -6.81 13.44
C THR A 377 -20.34 -6.18 12.05
N TYR A 378 -19.17 -5.70 11.68
CA TYR A 378 -18.83 -5.24 10.33
C TYR A 378 -19.24 -6.27 9.27
N LYS A 379 -19.91 -5.81 8.22
CA LYS A 379 -20.30 -6.62 7.07
C LYS A 379 -19.55 -6.24 5.82
N TYR A 380 -19.56 -4.96 5.48
CA TYR A 380 -18.76 -4.40 4.39
C TYR A 380 -18.59 -2.90 4.55
N ALA A 381 -17.56 -2.38 3.90
CA ALA A 381 -17.41 -0.96 3.71
C ALA A 381 -17.07 -0.63 2.25
N GLN A 382 -17.45 0.57 1.82
CA GLN A 382 -17.20 1.13 0.52
C GLN A 382 -16.30 2.36 0.69
N TYR A 383 -15.39 2.54 -0.26
CA TYR A 383 -14.44 3.64 -0.31
C TYR A 383 -14.47 4.23 -1.71
N VAL A 384 -14.72 5.52 -1.80
CA VAL A 384 -14.70 6.29 -3.06
C VAL A 384 -13.73 7.44 -2.91
N VAL A 385 -12.85 7.62 -3.85
CA VAL A 385 -11.89 8.72 -3.85
C VAL A 385 -11.81 9.37 -5.22
N GLY A 386 -11.73 10.69 -5.23
CA GLY A 386 -11.38 11.48 -6.40
C GLY A 386 -10.29 12.46 -6.04
N ASN A 387 -9.23 12.55 -6.85
CA ASN A 387 -8.09 13.41 -6.55
C ASN A 387 -7.48 14.08 -7.79
N ALA A 388 -6.76 15.16 -7.55
CA ALA A 388 -6.01 15.89 -8.55
C ALA A 388 -4.60 16.16 -8.02
N PHE A 389 -3.59 15.94 -8.86
CA PHE A 389 -2.19 16.14 -8.53
C PHE A 389 -1.53 17.08 -9.52
N TYR A 390 -0.74 18.02 -9.00
CA TYR A 390 0.02 18.97 -9.79
C TYR A 390 1.48 19.00 -9.35
N VAL A 391 2.40 19.04 -10.31
CA VAL A 391 3.85 19.13 -10.11
C VAL A 391 4.30 20.52 -10.56
N PRO A 392 4.34 21.52 -9.65
CA PRO A 392 4.68 22.90 -9.99
C PRO A 392 6.13 23.07 -10.43
N PHE A 393 7.04 22.27 -9.88
CA PHE A 393 8.44 22.20 -10.25
C PHE A 393 9.01 20.82 -9.91
N SER A 394 10.20 20.53 -10.42
CA SER A 394 10.82 19.20 -10.24
C SER A 394 10.86 18.78 -8.78
N ASN A 395 10.45 17.54 -8.53
CA ASN A 395 10.40 16.88 -7.23
C ASN A 395 9.31 17.40 -6.25
N CYS A 396 8.63 18.50 -6.53
CA CYS A 396 7.51 18.98 -5.72
C CYS A 396 6.19 18.49 -6.33
N MET A 397 5.32 17.95 -5.50
CA MET A 397 3.96 17.57 -5.88
C MET A 397 2.98 18.13 -4.86
N VAL A 398 1.92 18.77 -5.35
CA VAL A 398 0.77 19.16 -4.56
C VAL A 398 -0.44 18.35 -4.99
N GLY A 399 -1.37 18.12 -4.08
CA GLY A 399 -2.56 17.34 -4.38
C GLY A 399 -3.76 17.78 -3.57
N LEU A 400 -4.94 17.57 -4.15
CA LEU A 400 -6.24 17.73 -3.51
C LEU A 400 -7.03 16.44 -3.72
N GLU A 401 -7.72 15.98 -2.67
CA GLU A 401 -8.47 14.73 -2.67
C GLU A 401 -9.77 14.88 -1.90
N TYR A 402 -10.83 14.27 -2.41
CA TYR A 402 -12.09 14.06 -1.72
C TYR A 402 -12.32 12.58 -1.51
N LEU A 403 -12.70 12.20 -0.30
CA LEU A 403 -12.98 10.85 0.14
C LEU A 403 -14.42 10.74 0.62
N TYR A 404 -15.08 9.66 0.23
CA TYR A 404 -16.32 9.18 0.77
C TYR A 404 -16.17 7.75 1.23
N GLY A 405 -16.62 7.44 2.45
CA GLY A 405 -16.68 6.12 3.03
C GLY A 405 -18.06 5.81 3.55
N ASN A 406 -18.45 4.54 3.43
CA ASN A 406 -19.70 4.02 4.00
C ASN A 406 -19.43 2.65 4.60
N ARG A 407 -19.84 2.43 5.86
CA ARG A 407 -19.75 1.15 6.56
C ARG A 407 -21.14 0.61 6.86
N HIS A 408 -21.33 -0.69 6.62
CA HIS A 408 -22.53 -1.44 6.96
C HIS A 408 -22.21 -2.59 7.91
N ASN A 409 -23.08 -2.81 8.88
CA ASN A 409 -23.05 -3.95 9.78
C ASN A 409 -24.02 -5.05 9.32
N ILE A 410 -23.96 -6.23 9.94
CA ILE A 410 -24.79 -7.39 9.62
C ILE A 410 -26.29 -7.11 9.86
N ASP A 411 -26.62 -6.32 10.89
CA ASP A 411 -28.00 -5.91 11.23
C ASP A 411 -28.61 -4.88 10.27
N GLY A 412 -27.83 -4.42 9.27
CA GLY A 412 -28.27 -3.43 8.30
C GLY A 412 -28.05 -1.97 8.73
N THR A 413 -27.53 -1.73 9.93
CA THR A 413 -27.13 -0.38 10.35
C THR A 413 -25.92 0.11 9.55
N SER A 414 -25.83 1.42 9.32
CA SER A 414 -24.75 2.02 8.54
C SER A 414 -24.28 3.35 9.09
N GLY A 415 -23.09 3.75 8.68
CA GLY A 415 -22.50 5.06 8.94
C GLY A 415 -21.73 5.55 7.72
N ASP A 416 -21.62 6.86 7.57
CA ASP A 416 -20.95 7.53 6.48
C ASP A 416 -19.84 8.45 6.99
N ALA A 417 -18.82 8.66 6.15
CA ALA A 417 -17.74 9.61 6.40
C ALA A 417 -17.33 10.34 5.13
N HIS A 418 -16.97 11.63 5.29
CA HIS A 418 -16.53 12.50 4.21
C HIS A 418 -15.28 13.26 4.63
N ARG A 419 -14.22 13.22 3.81
CA ARG A 419 -12.95 13.91 4.08
C ARG A 419 -12.45 14.66 2.85
N ILE A 420 -11.87 15.82 3.08
CA ILE A 420 -11.05 16.52 2.08
C ILE A 420 -9.61 16.49 2.58
N ASN A 421 -8.69 16.04 1.73
CA ASN A 421 -7.24 16.09 1.98
C ASN A 421 -6.59 17.08 1.01
N ALA A 422 -5.61 17.83 1.52
CA ALA A 422 -4.64 18.54 0.71
C ALA A 422 -3.24 18.10 1.10
N MET A 423 -2.31 18.04 0.13
CA MET A 423 -0.91 17.67 0.43
C MET A 423 0.09 18.54 -0.32
N ILE A 424 1.27 18.65 0.27
CA ILE A 424 2.51 19.02 -0.39
C ILE A 424 3.56 17.96 -0.11
N GLN A 425 4.28 17.54 -1.15
CA GLN A 425 5.32 16.52 -1.05
C GLN A 425 6.54 16.92 -1.87
N TYR A 426 7.74 16.83 -1.27
CA TYR A 426 9.01 17.08 -1.93
C TYR A 426 9.92 15.87 -1.85
N HIS A 427 10.39 15.36 -3.01
CA HIS A 427 11.31 14.23 -3.12
C HIS A 427 12.77 14.70 -3.17
N PHE A 428 13.65 14.01 -2.47
CA PHE A 428 15.10 14.28 -2.47
C PHE A 428 15.94 13.03 -2.61
#